data_81c57092e7678480ab7ff1c2c129450a
#
_entry.id   81c57092e7678480ab7ff1c2c129450a
#
_cell.length_a   1.000
_cell.length_b   1.000
_cell.length_c   1.000
_cell.angle_alpha   90.00
_cell.angle_beta   90.00
_cell.angle_gamma   90.00
#
_symmetry.space_group_name_H-M   'P 1'
#
loop_
_entity.id
_entity.type
_entity.pdbx_description
1 polymer ?
#
loop_
_entity_poly.entity_id
_entity_poly.type
_entity_poly.pdbx_seq_one_letter_code
_entity_poly.pdbx_strand_id
1 'polypeptide(L)'
;NKNEFLSQYKFNLCFENSQGYGYVTEKILDAYFSHTIPIYWGSPSVAKDFNPKSFVNVHDFNNFNEAIDYIRYLHAHQNAYLDMLYENPLNTIDGKAGFYQDLSFEKILDFFKNILENDTIYHCNDAHYSALCRDLNEPLVSVDGLRRDYNDLRVNYDDLRRDHERLLSKATPLLELSQNTSFKIYRKAYQ
;
A
#
# COMPACT_ATOMS: atom_id res chain seq x y z
N ASN A 1 -4.22 -18.01 -14.32
CA ASN A 1 -2.93 -17.70 -13.72
C ASN A 1 -2.86 -16.19 -13.46
N LYS A 2 -2.31 -15.75 -12.29
CA LYS A 2 -2.19 -14.33 -11.90
C LYS A 2 -1.37 -13.55 -12.93
N ASN A 3 -0.23 -14.06 -13.33
CA ASN A 3 0.66 -13.39 -14.28
C ASN A 3 0.04 -13.24 -15.67
N GLU A 4 -0.70 -14.23 -16.12
CA GLU A 4 -1.45 -14.18 -17.39
C GLU A 4 -2.55 -13.10 -17.36
N PHE A 5 -3.23 -12.93 -16.22
CA PHE A 5 -4.18 -11.85 -16.05
C PHE A 5 -3.50 -10.48 -16.05
N LEU A 6 -2.41 -10.33 -15.29
CA LEU A 6 -1.68 -9.06 -15.17
C LEU A 6 -1.05 -8.63 -16.49
N SER A 7 -0.54 -9.57 -17.31
CA SER A 7 0.11 -9.27 -18.59
C SER A 7 -0.79 -8.58 -19.63
N GLN A 8 -2.10 -8.52 -19.38
CA GLN A 8 -3.06 -7.80 -20.22
C GLN A 8 -3.08 -6.29 -19.97
N TYR A 9 -2.36 -5.81 -18.93
CA TYR A 9 -2.35 -4.42 -18.51
C TYR A 9 -0.98 -3.79 -18.68
N LYS A 10 -0.94 -2.48 -18.90
CA LYS A 10 0.31 -1.72 -18.97
C LYS A 10 0.95 -1.51 -17.61
N PHE A 11 0.14 -1.35 -16.57
CA PHE A 11 0.55 -1.02 -15.22
C PHE A 11 -0.10 -1.96 -14.21
N ASN A 12 0.62 -2.23 -13.12
CA ASN A 12 0.10 -3.00 -11.99
C ASN A 12 0.26 -2.21 -10.68
N LEU A 13 -0.80 -2.12 -9.88
CA LEU A 13 -0.75 -1.52 -8.56
C LEU A 13 -0.08 -2.50 -7.58
N CYS A 14 1.11 -2.12 -7.13
CA CYS A 14 1.94 -2.90 -6.20
C CYS A 14 2.00 -2.19 -4.84
N PHE A 15 0.83 -2.00 -4.22
CA PHE A 15 0.71 -1.35 -2.94
C PHE A 15 0.85 -2.37 -1.82
N GLU A 16 1.77 -2.12 -0.91
CA GLU A 16 1.91 -2.94 0.29
C GLU A 16 0.76 -2.67 1.27
N ASN A 17 0.54 -3.61 2.18
CA ASN A 17 -0.52 -3.49 3.18
C ASN A 17 -0.24 -2.38 4.20
N SER A 18 1.04 -2.04 4.38
CA SER A 18 1.50 -0.97 5.26
C SER A 18 2.80 -0.38 4.75
N GLN A 19 3.11 0.84 5.17
CA GLN A 19 4.39 1.48 4.92
C GLN A 19 5.40 1.04 5.99
N GLY A 20 6.61 0.66 5.56
CA GLY A 20 7.69 0.30 6.47
C GLY A 20 9.00 0.07 5.72
N TYR A 21 10.12 0.48 6.34
CA TYR A 21 11.44 0.26 5.76
C TYR A 21 11.73 -1.24 5.60
N GLY A 22 12.16 -1.65 4.41
CA GLY A 22 12.46 -3.04 4.10
C GLY A 22 11.23 -3.94 3.93
N TYR A 23 10.01 -3.42 4.11
CA TYR A 23 8.79 -4.19 3.88
C TYR A 23 8.43 -4.14 2.39
N VAL A 24 9.02 -5.07 1.66
CA VAL A 24 8.77 -5.28 0.22
C VAL A 24 8.37 -6.73 0.03
N THR A 25 7.24 -6.96 -0.65
CA THR A 25 6.70 -8.29 -0.87
C THR A 25 6.77 -8.70 -2.35
N GLU A 26 6.17 -9.84 -2.68
CA GLU A 26 6.10 -10.37 -4.05
C GLU A 26 5.35 -9.48 -5.04
N LYS A 27 4.62 -8.46 -4.58
CA LYS A 27 3.75 -7.65 -5.45
C LYS A 27 4.49 -6.96 -6.58
N ILE A 28 5.65 -6.36 -6.28
CA ILE A 28 6.48 -5.70 -7.29
C ILE A 28 7.09 -6.72 -8.27
N LEU A 29 7.47 -7.92 -7.77
CA LEU A 29 7.99 -9.00 -8.59
C LEU A 29 6.92 -9.57 -9.54
N ASP A 30 5.68 -9.73 -9.06
CA ASP A 30 4.56 -10.18 -9.89
C ASP A 30 4.33 -9.26 -11.10
N ALA A 31 4.50 -7.94 -10.91
CA ALA A 31 4.41 -6.99 -12.01
C ALA A 31 5.53 -7.19 -13.03
N TYR A 32 6.77 -7.33 -12.58
CA TYR A 32 7.90 -7.59 -13.47
C TYR A 32 7.76 -8.91 -14.22
N PHE A 33 7.38 -9.99 -13.53
CA PHE A 33 7.14 -11.30 -14.17
C PHE A 33 5.98 -11.29 -15.15
N SER A 34 5.08 -10.33 -15.02
CA SER A 34 3.95 -10.15 -15.92
C SER A 34 4.22 -9.14 -17.04
N HIS A 35 5.45 -8.62 -17.15
CA HIS A 35 5.84 -7.59 -18.11
C HIS A 35 4.93 -6.34 -18.05
N THR A 36 4.64 -5.88 -16.84
CA THR A 36 3.89 -4.66 -16.56
C THR A 36 4.74 -3.69 -15.75
N ILE A 37 4.51 -2.38 -15.88
CA ILE A 37 5.19 -1.40 -15.06
C ILE A 37 4.55 -1.39 -13.66
N PRO A 38 5.33 -1.65 -12.58
CA PRO A 38 4.83 -1.53 -11.22
C PRO A 38 4.53 -0.08 -10.86
N ILE A 39 3.39 0.17 -10.22
CA ILE A 39 3.10 1.41 -9.50
C ILE A 39 3.19 1.05 -8.03
N TYR A 40 4.30 1.40 -7.40
CA TYR A 40 4.66 0.92 -6.08
C TYR A 40 4.41 1.96 -4.98
N TRP A 41 3.82 1.49 -3.88
CA TRP A 41 3.74 2.21 -2.61
C TRP A 41 3.95 1.22 -1.45
N GLY A 42 4.80 1.56 -0.49
CA GLY A 42 5.11 0.71 0.66
C GLY A 42 6.42 1.12 1.31
N SER A 43 7.50 0.37 1.07
CA SER A 43 8.80 0.68 1.64
C SER A 43 9.42 1.94 1.03
N PRO A 44 9.75 2.96 1.84
CA PRO A 44 10.51 4.13 1.35
C PRO A 44 11.91 3.78 0.85
N SER A 45 12.43 2.61 1.22
CA SER A 45 13.76 2.14 0.80
C SER A 45 13.75 1.22 -0.43
N VAL A 46 12.62 1.06 -1.10
CA VAL A 46 12.48 0.16 -2.27
C VAL A 46 13.50 0.40 -3.36
N ALA A 47 13.92 1.66 -3.57
CA ALA A 47 14.95 2.02 -4.54
C ALA A 47 16.37 1.53 -4.19
N LYS A 48 16.58 0.94 -3.00
CA LYS A 48 17.85 0.26 -2.68
C LYS A 48 17.95 -1.09 -3.37
N ASP A 49 16.83 -1.77 -3.55
CA ASP A 49 16.78 -3.11 -4.12
C ASP A 49 16.42 -3.08 -5.60
N PHE A 50 15.48 -2.22 -5.99
CA PHE A 50 14.97 -2.12 -7.34
C PHE A 50 15.43 -0.84 -8.04
N ASN A 51 15.65 -0.95 -9.35
CA ASN A 51 16.04 0.19 -10.19
C ASN A 51 14.88 1.20 -10.27
N PRO A 52 15.05 2.43 -9.77
CA PRO A 52 13.97 3.42 -9.77
C PRO A 52 13.52 3.85 -11.17
N LYS A 53 14.28 3.53 -12.23
CA LYS A 53 13.88 3.77 -13.61
C LYS A 53 12.89 2.73 -14.15
N SER A 54 12.73 1.59 -13.48
CA SER A 54 11.91 0.47 -13.93
C SER A 54 10.48 0.44 -13.38
N PHE A 55 10.14 1.34 -12.46
CA PHE A 55 8.82 1.41 -11.84
C PHE A 55 8.42 2.84 -11.46
N VAL A 56 7.15 3.05 -11.21
CA VAL A 56 6.63 4.32 -10.67
C VAL A 56 6.61 4.21 -9.15
N ASN A 57 7.53 4.88 -8.48
CA ASN A 57 7.56 4.97 -7.03
C ASN A 57 6.66 6.11 -6.56
N VAL A 58 5.56 5.80 -5.89
CA VAL A 58 4.60 6.81 -5.42
C VAL A 58 5.22 7.74 -4.37
N HIS A 59 6.26 7.31 -3.66
CA HIS A 59 6.98 8.14 -2.70
C HIS A 59 7.81 9.28 -3.33
N ASP A 60 8.07 9.23 -4.64
CA ASP A 60 8.82 10.27 -5.34
C ASP A 60 7.96 11.50 -5.70
N PHE A 61 6.65 11.45 -5.41
CA PHE A 61 5.68 12.51 -5.69
C PHE A 61 5.17 13.15 -4.39
N ASN A 62 4.83 14.44 -4.44
CA ASN A 62 4.29 15.14 -3.28
C ASN A 62 2.88 14.67 -2.89
N ASN A 63 2.14 14.11 -3.84
CA ASN A 63 0.78 13.59 -3.63
C ASN A 63 0.39 12.59 -4.73
N PHE A 64 -0.69 11.87 -4.50
CA PHE A 64 -1.20 10.87 -5.46
C PHE A 64 -1.61 11.46 -6.82
N ASN A 65 -2.04 12.72 -6.87
CA ASN A 65 -2.45 13.33 -8.15
C ASN A 65 -1.26 13.50 -9.08
N GLU A 66 -0.11 13.93 -8.56
CA GLU A 66 1.13 14.02 -9.34
C GLU A 66 1.57 12.64 -9.86
N ALA A 67 1.49 11.60 -9.03
CA ALA A 67 1.77 10.23 -9.48
C ALA A 67 0.79 9.78 -10.58
N ILE A 68 -0.50 10.08 -10.44
CA ILE A 68 -1.52 9.76 -11.45
C ILE A 68 -1.24 10.51 -12.77
N ASP A 69 -0.85 11.78 -12.70
CA ASP A 69 -0.53 12.56 -13.90
C ASP A 69 0.72 12.02 -14.60
N TYR A 70 1.72 11.55 -13.85
CA TYR A 70 2.87 10.88 -14.42
C TYR A 70 2.51 9.54 -15.08
N ILE A 71 1.63 8.75 -14.48
CA ILE A 71 1.13 7.50 -15.08
C ILE A 71 0.36 7.79 -16.38
N ARG A 72 -0.46 8.84 -16.39
CA ARG A 72 -1.17 9.30 -17.61
C ARG A 72 -0.18 9.74 -18.69
N TYR A 73 0.88 10.45 -18.31
CA TYR A 73 1.96 10.81 -19.21
C TYR A 73 2.58 9.57 -19.85
N LEU A 74 2.99 8.57 -19.04
CA LEU A 74 3.55 7.31 -19.56
C LEU A 74 2.55 6.57 -20.47
N HIS A 75 1.27 6.57 -20.12
CA HIS A 75 0.25 5.95 -20.94
C HIS A 75 0.12 6.60 -22.32
N ALA A 76 0.24 7.91 -22.40
CA ALA A 76 0.11 8.70 -23.62
C ALA A 76 1.40 8.71 -24.48
N HIS A 77 2.58 8.49 -23.85
CA HIS A 77 3.88 8.59 -24.51
C HIS A 77 4.54 7.21 -24.59
N GLN A 78 4.31 6.54 -25.72
CA GLN A 78 4.76 5.14 -25.91
C GLN A 78 6.26 4.94 -25.70
N ASN A 79 7.10 5.85 -26.15
CA ASN A 79 8.57 5.72 -26.00
C ASN A 79 8.95 5.75 -24.50
N ALA A 80 8.43 6.73 -23.73
CA ALA A 80 8.69 6.81 -22.29
C ALA A 80 8.18 5.57 -21.54
N TYR A 81 7.04 5.02 -21.95
CA TYR A 81 6.52 3.78 -21.41
C TYR A 81 7.45 2.60 -21.69
N LEU A 82 7.90 2.45 -22.94
CA LEU A 82 8.79 1.36 -23.34
C LEU A 82 10.18 1.49 -22.71
N ASP A 83 10.71 2.69 -22.61
CA ASP A 83 11.98 2.95 -21.92
C ASP A 83 11.93 2.45 -20.48
N MET A 84 10.85 2.75 -19.73
CA MET A 84 10.67 2.25 -18.37
C MET A 84 10.43 0.74 -18.32
N LEU A 85 9.61 0.20 -19.23
CA LEU A 85 9.25 -1.22 -19.27
C LEU A 85 10.46 -2.13 -19.51
N TYR A 86 11.42 -1.67 -20.33
CA TYR A 86 12.61 -2.43 -20.69
C TYR A 86 13.83 -2.13 -19.81
N GLU A 87 13.70 -1.23 -18.84
CA GLU A 87 14.75 -1.03 -17.84
C GLU A 87 14.96 -2.32 -17.03
N ASN A 88 16.22 -2.54 -16.60
CA ASN A 88 16.51 -3.67 -15.72
C ASN A 88 15.79 -3.46 -14.38
N PRO A 89 14.97 -4.40 -13.91
CA PRO A 89 14.27 -4.29 -12.62
C PRO A 89 15.20 -4.13 -11.40
N LEU A 90 16.40 -4.70 -11.47
CA LEU A 90 17.34 -4.67 -10.34
C LEU A 90 18.39 -3.58 -10.53
N ASN A 91 18.85 -3.04 -9.42
CA ASN A 91 19.99 -2.13 -9.41
C ASN A 91 21.25 -2.81 -9.94
N THR A 92 22.15 -2.03 -10.53
CA THR A 92 23.47 -2.51 -10.92
C THR A 92 24.45 -2.25 -9.78
N ILE A 93 25.01 -3.33 -9.23
CA ILE A 93 26.03 -3.32 -8.20
C ILE A 93 27.29 -3.91 -8.82
N ASP A 94 28.41 -3.17 -8.82
CA ASP A 94 29.68 -3.58 -9.42
C ASP A 94 29.55 -4.05 -10.89
N GLY A 95 28.68 -3.38 -11.67
CA GLY A 95 28.44 -3.70 -13.08
C GLY A 95 27.55 -4.93 -13.32
N LYS A 96 26.95 -5.49 -12.26
CA LYS A 96 26.01 -6.61 -12.34
C LYS A 96 24.66 -6.21 -11.76
N ALA A 97 23.58 -6.65 -12.40
CA ALA A 97 22.26 -6.52 -11.80
C ALA A 97 22.15 -7.37 -10.55
N GLY A 98 21.62 -6.79 -9.48
CA GLY A 98 21.50 -7.50 -8.21
C GLY A 98 20.78 -6.69 -7.13
N PHE A 99 20.49 -7.35 -6.03
CA PHE A 99 19.95 -6.71 -4.84
C PHE A 99 21.06 -5.99 -4.06
N TYR A 100 20.69 -5.00 -3.27
CA TYR A 100 21.60 -4.29 -2.37
C TYR A 100 22.31 -5.23 -1.39
N GLN A 101 21.61 -6.28 -0.95
CA GLN A 101 22.20 -7.34 -0.12
C GLN A 101 22.47 -8.57 -0.98
N ASP A 102 23.58 -9.25 -0.69
CA ASP A 102 23.87 -10.54 -1.30
C ASP A 102 22.89 -11.60 -0.76
N LEU A 103 21.94 -12.00 -1.62
CA LEU A 103 20.96 -13.05 -1.34
C LEU A 103 21.37 -14.40 -1.94
N SER A 104 22.69 -14.61 -2.16
CA SER A 104 23.20 -15.90 -2.62
C SER A 104 22.87 -17.02 -1.64
N PHE A 105 22.79 -18.24 -2.15
CA PHE A 105 22.51 -19.41 -1.31
C PHE A 105 23.57 -19.61 -0.23
N GLU A 106 24.82 -19.27 -0.52
CA GLU A 106 25.94 -19.29 0.42
C GLU A 106 25.68 -18.36 1.61
N LYS A 107 25.21 -17.14 1.38
CA LYS A 107 24.89 -16.19 2.45
C LYS A 107 23.71 -16.65 3.31
N ILE A 108 22.71 -17.27 2.68
CA ILE A 108 21.59 -17.85 3.41
C ILE A 108 22.07 -19.02 4.29
N LEU A 109 22.94 -19.88 3.76
CA LEU A 109 23.54 -20.97 4.55
C LEU A 109 24.40 -20.45 5.69
N ASP A 110 25.24 -19.44 5.46
CA ASP A 110 26.05 -18.82 6.49
C ASP A 110 25.21 -18.20 7.60
N PHE A 111 24.08 -17.57 7.25
CA PHE A 111 23.12 -17.06 8.22
C PHE A 111 22.57 -18.18 9.12
N PHE A 112 22.12 -19.29 8.51
CA PHE A 112 21.62 -20.43 9.30
C PHE A 112 22.71 -21.12 10.13
N LYS A 113 23.94 -21.26 9.61
CA LYS A 113 25.07 -21.79 10.39
C LYS A 113 25.34 -20.91 11.60
N ASN A 114 25.40 -19.60 11.42
CA ASN A 114 25.57 -18.65 12.52
C ASN A 114 24.51 -18.80 13.61
N ILE A 115 23.25 -19.02 13.22
CA ILE A 115 22.16 -19.26 14.18
C ILE A 115 22.39 -20.57 14.96
N LEU A 116 22.84 -21.64 14.28
CA LEU A 116 23.03 -22.96 14.88
C LEU A 116 24.30 -23.05 15.75
N GLU A 117 25.33 -22.30 15.40
CA GLU A 117 26.61 -22.31 16.07
C GLU A 117 26.70 -21.35 17.27
N ASN A 118 25.81 -20.34 17.31
CA ASN A 118 25.77 -19.37 18.40
C ASN A 118 24.56 -19.63 19.30
N ASP A 119 24.79 -19.96 20.57
CA ASP A 119 23.73 -20.12 21.57
C ASP A 119 22.94 -18.84 21.85
N THR A 120 23.40 -17.71 21.35
CA THR A 120 22.75 -16.39 21.49
C THR A 120 22.36 -15.81 20.16
N ILE A 121 21.08 -15.99 19.81
CA ILE A 121 20.52 -15.54 18.52
C ILE A 121 20.38 -14.03 18.47
N TYR A 122 20.10 -13.36 19.58
CA TYR A 122 20.00 -11.90 19.69
C TYR A 122 20.39 -11.41 21.08
N HIS A 123 21.39 -10.54 21.16
CA HIS A 123 21.66 -9.76 22.37
C HIS A 123 20.89 -8.44 22.33
N CYS A 124 19.97 -8.23 23.28
CA CYS A 124 19.24 -6.96 23.45
C CYS A 124 20.16 -5.74 23.70
N ASN A 125 21.46 -5.97 23.90
CA ASN A 125 22.47 -4.94 24.18
C ASN A 125 23.31 -4.56 22.96
N ASP A 126 23.04 -5.12 21.78
CA ASP A 126 23.67 -4.67 20.55
C ASP A 126 23.17 -3.27 20.22
N ALA A 127 24.09 -2.31 20.05
CA ALA A 127 23.77 -0.93 19.74
C ALA A 127 22.96 -0.81 18.43
N HIS A 128 23.19 -1.71 17.47
CA HIS A 128 22.46 -1.78 16.22
C HIS A 128 21.02 -2.25 16.44
N TYR A 129 20.81 -3.30 17.24
CA TYR A 129 19.47 -3.79 17.60
C TYR A 129 18.70 -2.77 18.47
N SER A 130 19.42 -2.09 19.38
CA SER A 130 18.84 -1.02 20.20
C SER A 130 18.45 0.22 19.37
N ALA A 131 19.19 0.52 18.29
CA ALA A 131 18.83 1.55 17.34
C ALA A 131 17.59 1.12 16.51
N LEU A 132 17.61 -0.11 15.99
CA LEU A 132 16.49 -0.67 15.25
C LEU A 132 15.20 -0.74 16.10
N CYS A 133 15.31 -1.13 17.38
CA CYS A 133 14.18 -1.14 18.32
C CYS A 133 13.70 0.27 18.66
N ARG A 134 14.56 1.28 18.70
CA ARG A 134 14.16 2.68 18.84
C ARG A 134 13.40 3.17 17.62
N ASP A 135 13.93 2.90 16.43
CA ASP A 135 13.31 3.27 15.17
C ASP A 135 11.96 2.55 14.93
N LEU A 136 11.81 1.33 15.49
CA LEU A 136 10.56 0.58 15.47
C LEU A 136 9.60 1.00 16.61
N ASN A 137 10.11 1.46 17.75
CA ASN A 137 9.28 1.90 18.88
C ASN A 137 8.71 3.32 18.71
N GLU A 138 9.35 4.19 17.91
CA GLU A 138 8.71 5.46 17.53
C GLU A 138 7.36 5.24 16.80
N PRO A 139 7.25 4.33 15.80
CA PRO A 139 5.96 3.96 15.24
C PRO A 139 5.02 3.22 16.20
N LEU A 140 5.54 2.49 17.21
CA LEU A 140 4.71 1.79 18.20
C LEU A 140 4.02 2.75 19.19
N VAL A 141 4.64 3.86 19.51
CA VAL A 141 3.95 4.96 20.23
C VAL A 141 2.83 5.55 19.36
N SER A 142 3.02 5.58 18.05
CA SER A 142 2.00 5.92 17.05
C SER A 142 0.88 4.87 16.96
N VAL A 143 1.17 3.59 17.16
CA VAL A 143 0.14 2.52 17.15
C VAL A 143 -0.81 2.63 18.34
N ASP A 144 -0.34 2.99 19.53
CA ASP A 144 -1.21 3.25 20.68
C ASP A 144 -2.01 4.55 20.52
N GLY A 145 -1.46 5.54 19.80
CA GLY A 145 -2.19 6.71 19.33
C GLY A 145 -3.29 6.31 18.35
N LEU A 146 -2.95 5.60 17.28
CA LEU A 146 -3.88 5.10 16.28
C LEU A 146 -4.96 4.18 16.87
N ARG A 147 -4.63 3.39 17.89
CA ARG A 147 -5.58 2.52 18.59
C ARG A 147 -6.59 3.33 19.43
N ARG A 148 -6.14 4.42 20.01
CA ARG A 148 -7.04 5.38 20.70
C ARG A 148 -7.94 6.08 19.68
N ASP A 149 -7.37 6.63 18.62
CA ASP A 149 -8.11 7.30 17.55
C ASP A 149 -9.12 6.37 16.88
N TYR A 150 -8.74 5.11 16.67
CA TYR A 150 -9.65 4.07 16.16
C TYR A 150 -10.81 3.78 17.14
N ASN A 151 -10.53 3.70 18.43
CA ASN A 151 -11.56 3.48 19.43
C ASN A 151 -12.52 4.68 19.53
N ASP A 152 -11.99 5.90 19.46
CA ASP A 152 -12.77 7.14 19.45
C ASP A 152 -13.63 7.23 18.18
N LEU A 153 -13.04 6.89 17.03
CA LEU A 153 -13.77 6.83 15.75
C LEU A 153 -14.88 5.78 15.79
N ARG A 154 -14.64 4.63 16.40
CA ARG A 154 -15.62 3.55 16.57
C ARG A 154 -16.78 4.00 17.46
N VAL A 155 -16.50 4.68 18.57
CA VAL A 155 -17.55 5.24 19.45
C VAL A 155 -18.39 6.26 18.68
N ASN A 156 -17.74 7.19 17.97
CA ASN A 156 -18.43 8.19 17.15
C ASN A 156 -19.28 7.55 16.04
N TYR A 157 -18.79 6.46 15.42
CA TYR A 157 -19.54 5.71 14.41
C TYR A 157 -20.80 5.04 15.01
N ASP A 158 -20.68 4.44 16.20
CA ASP A 158 -21.81 3.80 16.89
C ASP A 158 -22.86 4.84 17.33
N ASP A 159 -22.43 6.03 17.70
CA ASP A 159 -23.32 7.16 18.01
C ASP A 159 -24.05 7.66 16.76
N LEU A 160 -23.30 7.88 15.67
CA LEU A 160 -23.87 8.32 14.38
C LEU A 160 -24.85 7.28 13.83
N ARG A 161 -24.56 6.01 13.99
CA ARG A 161 -25.46 4.91 13.60
C ARG A 161 -26.75 4.94 14.40
N ARG A 162 -26.67 5.13 15.73
CA ARG A 162 -27.85 5.25 16.60
C ARG A 162 -28.72 6.45 16.21
N ASP A 163 -28.11 7.59 15.93
CA ASP A 163 -28.79 8.78 15.48
C ASP A 163 -29.44 8.57 14.09
N HIS A 164 -28.76 7.89 13.20
CA HIS A 164 -29.32 7.52 11.89
C HIS A 164 -30.55 6.62 12.04
N GLU A 165 -30.49 5.57 12.86
CA GLU A 165 -31.62 4.69 13.15
C GLU A 165 -32.79 5.45 13.77
N ARG A 166 -32.49 6.42 14.67
CA ARG A 166 -33.50 7.29 15.28
C ARG A 166 -34.14 8.23 14.26
N LEU A 167 -33.36 8.76 13.31
CA LEU A 167 -33.91 9.60 12.22
C LEU A 167 -34.74 8.78 11.25
N LEU A 168 -34.31 7.58 10.89
CA LEU A 168 -35.08 6.65 10.06
C LEU A 168 -36.41 6.31 10.72
N SER A 169 -36.44 5.99 12.00
CA SER A 169 -37.69 5.67 12.72
C SER A 169 -38.68 6.83 12.71
N LYS A 170 -38.20 8.08 12.69
CA LYS A 170 -39.05 9.28 12.59
C LYS A 170 -39.46 9.57 11.13
N ALA A 171 -38.61 9.26 10.17
CA ALA A 171 -38.88 9.51 8.75
C ALA A 171 -39.80 8.47 8.11
N THR A 172 -39.77 7.22 8.57
CA THR A 172 -40.59 6.12 8.03
C THR A 172 -42.06 6.42 8.02
N PRO A 173 -42.70 6.91 9.14
CA PRO A 173 -44.12 7.28 9.12
C PRO A 173 -44.46 8.42 8.15
N LEU A 174 -43.52 9.36 7.95
CA LEU A 174 -43.70 10.48 7.01
C LEU A 174 -43.60 10.01 5.56
N LEU A 175 -42.70 9.06 5.28
CA LEU A 175 -42.57 8.43 3.97
C LEU A 175 -43.82 7.60 3.62
N GLU A 176 -44.36 6.86 4.56
CA GLU A 176 -45.61 6.09 4.39
C GLU A 176 -46.80 7.03 4.11
N LEU A 177 -46.90 8.16 4.85
CA LEU A 177 -47.92 9.18 4.57
C LEU A 177 -47.72 9.79 3.17
N SER A 178 -46.49 10.02 2.73
CA SER A 178 -46.23 10.57 1.38
C SER A 178 -46.60 9.61 0.24
N GLN A 179 -46.59 8.31 0.52
CA GLN A 179 -46.98 7.27 -0.43
C GLN A 179 -48.52 7.02 -0.46
N ASN A 180 -49.23 7.49 0.54
CA ASN A 180 -50.66 7.35 0.61
C ASN A 180 -51.32 8.12 -0.53
N THR A 181 -52.30 7.49 -1.22
CA THR A 181 -52.96 8.04 -2.39
C THR A 181 -53.64 9.38 -2.08
N SER A 182 -54.17 9.55 -0.88
CA SER A 182 -54.82 10.79 -0.43
C SER A 182 -53.84 11.97 -0.34
N PHE A 183 -52.60 11.73 0.06
CA PHE A 183 -51.56 12.77 0.16
C PHE A 183 -51.04 13.17 -1.23
N LYS A 184 -50.96 12.22 -2.18
CA LYS A 184 -50.62 12.49 -3.57
C LYS A 184 -51.67 13.37 -4.27
N ILE A 185 -52.93 13.18 -3.97
CA ILE A 185 -54.02 14.00 -4.49
C ILE A 185 -53.94 15.42 -3.93
N TYR A 186 -53.66 15.57 -2.63
CA TYR A 186 -53.52 16.89 -1.99
C TYR A 186 -52.37 17.70 -2.60
N ARG A 187 -51.21 17.06 -2.81
CA ARG A 187 -50.03 17.68 -3.44
C ARG A 187 -50.29 18.12 -4.88
N LYS A 188 -51.14 17.38 -5.62
CA LYS A 188 -51.50 17.70 -7.01
C LYS A 188 -52.49 18.84 -7.12
N ALA A 189 -53.24 19.14 -6.04
CA ALA A 189 -54.23 20.23 -6.00
C ALA A 189 -53.60 21.59 -5.63
N TYR A 190 -52.38 21.61 -5.12
CA TYR A 190 -51.66 22.82 -4.66
C TYR A 190 -50.41 23.16 -5.50
N GLN A 191 -50.17 22.45 -6.59
CA GLN A 191 -49.25 22.82 -7.69
C GLN A 191 -50.04 23.38 -8.88
#